data_6000dedd3c348657d036b7c396e5de08
#
_entry.id   6000dedd3c348657d036b7c396e5de08
#
_cell.length_a   1.000
_cell.length_b   1.000
_cell.length_c   1.000
_cell.angle_alpha   90.00
_cell.angle_beta   90.00
_cell.angle_gamma   90.00
#
_symmetry.space_group_name_H-M   'P 1'
#
loop_
_entity.id
_entity.type
_entity.pdbx_description
1 polymer ?
#
loop_
_entity_poly.entity_id
_entity_poly.type
_entity_poly.pdbx_seq_one_letter_code
_entity_poly.pdbx_strand_id
1 'polypeptide(L)'
;MQFAIHPNVYNTDPKSKGLLHMLEQAWVRGKTPGDGTFYIISGFSNYNGGVRFYDTFKHHIDNGGNCVAFLGGSTSQRLSSQQVVEQLLEVGCRVFVINRKRLLHAKCYGHSSQKGESLVISSGNFTGPGMSQNIEASLFLEEDHVHQMGFSWQNLTDNFFKQNWDIYE
;
A
#
# COMPACT_ATOMS: atom_id res chain seq x y z
N MET A 1 2.25 -16.13 7.00
CA MET A 1 3.29 -15.08 7.09
C MET A 1 4.40 -15.42 6.12
N GLN A 2 4.88 -14.44 5.36
CA GLN A 2 5.92 -14.64 4.35
C GLN A 2 6.94 -13.51 4.44
N PHE A 3 8.21 -13.85 4.27
CA PHE A 3 9.30 -12.88 4.18
C PHE A 3 10.10 -13.13 2.92
N ALA A 4 10.49 -12.07 2.22
CA ALA A 4 11.30 -12.17 1.02
C ALA A 4 12.27 -10.99 0.91
N ILE A 5 13.48 -11.27 0.45
CA ILE A 5 14.37 -10.28 -0.13
C ILE A 5 14.48 -10.65 -1.61
N HIS A 6 13.87 -9.85 -2.45
CA HIS A 6 13.69 -10.13 -3.87
C HIS A 6 14.33 -9.01 -4.71
N PRO A 7 14.88 -9.27 -5.90
CA PRO A 7 14.91 -10.56 -6.58
C PRO A 7 15.98 -11.53 -6.06
N ASN A 8 15.51 -12.74 -5.78
CA ASN A 8 16.29 -13.96 -5.64
C ASN A 8 17.39 -13.99 -4.56
N VAL A 9 17.25 -13.20 -3.49
CA VAL A 9 18.20 -13.22 -2.39
C VAL A 9 17.77 -14.20 -1.30
N TYR A 10 16.53 -14.07 -0.80
CA TYR A 10 15.99 -14.96 0.23
C TYR A 10 14.48 -14.99 0.15
N ASN A 11 13.89 -16.15 0.46
CA ASN A 11 12.44 -16.29 0.40
C ASN A 11 11.98 -17.44 1.29
N THR A 12 11.12 -17.13 2.27
CA THR A 12 10.53 -18.16 3.15
C THR A 12 9.50 -19.01 2.46
N ASP A 13 8.89 -18.51 1.39
CA ASP A 13 7.98 -19.26 0.53
C ASP A 13 8.58 -19.32 -0.88
N PRO A 14 8.96 -20.54 -1.38
CA PRO A 14 9.57 -20.67 -2.70
C PRO A 14 8.72 -20.11 -3.85
N LYS A 15 7.40 -19.95 -3.63
CA LYS A 15 6.47 -19.42 -4.64
C LYS A 15 6.35 -17.90 -4.60
N SER A 16 6.81 -17.26 -3.53
CA SER A 16 6.71 -15.81 -3.39
C SER A 16 7.74 -15.12 -4.28
N LYS A 17 7.32 -14.02 -4.90
CA LYS A 17 8.15 -13.21 -5.79
C LYS A 17 8.27 -11.78 -5.28
N GLY A 18 8.35 -11.61 -3.96
CA GLY A 18 8.56 -10.30 -3.35
C GLY A 18 7.31 -9.45 -3.23
N LEU A 19 7.52 -8.11 -3.18
CA LEU A 19 6.46 -7.16 -2.90
C LEU A 19 5.26 -7.28 -3.85
N LEU A 20 5.52 -7.34 -5.15
CA LEU A 20 4.45 -7.39 -6.14
C LEU A 20 3.54 -8.62 -5.93
N HIS A 21 4.14 -9.77 -5.64
CA HIS A 21 3.38 -10.99 -5.37
C HIS A 21 2.59 -10.90 -4.05
N MET A 22 3.18 -10.29 -3.02
CA MET A 22 2.49 -10.07 -1.74
C MET A 22 1.30 -9.13 -1.90
N LEU A 23 1.41 -8.11 -2.75
CA LEU A 23 0.30 -7.21 -3.05
C LEU A 23 -0.80 -7.90 -3.85
N GLU A 24 -0.46 -8.80 -4.77
CA GLU A 24 -1.45 -9.62 -5.45
C GLU A 24 -2.21 -10.50 -4.45
N GLN A 25 -1.54 -11.04 -3.44
CA GLN A 25 -2.19 -11.81 -2.38
C GLN A 25 -3.08 -10.92 -1.50
N ALA A 26 -2.66 -9.68 -1.21
CA ALA A 26 -3.41 -8.77 -0.36
C ALA A 26 -4.64 -8.20 -1.07
N TRP A 27 -4.56 -7.93 -2.37
CA TRP A 27 -5.59 -7.17 -3.09
C TRP A 27 -6.36 -7.96 -4.16
N VAL A 28 -5.83 -9.06 -4.64
CA VAL A 28 -6.41 -9.77 -5.79
C VAL A 28 -6.83 -11.18 -5.44
N ARG A 29 -5.91 -12.01 -4.98
CA ARG A 29 -6.16 -13.44 -4.78
C ARG A 29 -7.17 -13.71 -3.67
N GLY A 30 -8.22 -14.44 -4.00
CA GLY A 30 -9.24 -14.80 -3.04
C GLY A 30 -10.06 -13.62 -2.52
N LYS A 31 -9.97 -12.46 -3.17
CA LYS A 31 -10.71 -11.28 -2.77
C LYS A 31 -11.97 -11.12 -3.61
N THR A 32 -13.05 -10.77 -2.95
CA THR A 32 -14.30 -10.42 -3.63
C THR A 32 -14.27 -8.93 -3.94
N PRO A 33 -14.42 -8.51 -5.20
CA PRO A 33 -14.48 -7.08 -5.54
C PRO A 33 -15.55 -6.37 -4.73
N GLY A 34 -15.19 -5.24 -4.14
CA GLY A 34 -16.09 -4.45 -3.30
C GLY A 34 -16.05 -4.79 -1.81
N ASP A 35 -15.32 -5.82 -1.40
CA ASP A 35 -15.21 -6.21 0.00
C ASP A 35 -14.07 -5.46 0.70
N GLY A 36 -14.43 -4.53 1.58
CA GLY A 36 -13.47 -3.85 2.44
C GLY A 36 -12.71 -2.68 1.82
N THR A 37 -11.56 -2.40 2.38
CA THR A 37 -10.74 -1.24 2.03
C THR A 37 -9.31 -1.67 1.72
N PHE A 38 -8.79 -1.19 0.59
CA PHE A 38 -7.37 -1.29 0.26
C PHE A 38 -6.63 -0.09 0.82
N TYR A 39 -5.41 -0.31 1.34
CA TYR A 39 -4.58 0.72 1.93
C TYR A 39 -3.21 0.78 1.26
N ILE A 40 -2.77 2.00 0.99
CA ILE A 40 -1.44 2.30 0.45
C ILE A 40 -0.80 3.36 1.33
N ILE A 41 0.39 3.08 1.85
CA ILE A 41 1.24 4.08 2.51
C ILE A 41 2.59 4.01 1.82
N SER A 42 3.03 5.10 1.21
CA SER A 42 4.31 5.15 0.53
C SER A 42 4.91 6.55 0.58
N GLY A 43 6.19 6.62 0.91
CA GLY A 43 6.91 7.90 0.91
C GLY A 43 7.10 8.45 -0.49
N PHE A 44 7.71 7.65 -1.37
CA PHE A 44 7.81 7.96 -2.80
C PHE A 44 6.76 7.18 -3.56
N SER A 45 6.24 7.76 -4.64
CA SER A 45 5.30 7.06 -5.51
C SER A 45 5.37 7.61 -6.94
N ASN A 46 5.09 6.75 -7.91
CA ASN A 46 4.95 7.15 -9.30
C ASN A 46 3.91 6.27 -10.01
N TYR A 47 3.54 6.67 -11.21
CA TYR A 47 2.52 5.97 -12.00
C TYR A 47 2.83 4.47 -12.15
N ASN A 48 4.08 4.12 -12.41
CA ASN A 48 4.46 2.73 -12.66
C ASN A 48 4.31 1.83 -11.43
N GLY A 49 4.26 2.40 -10.22
CA GLY A 49 4.02 1.63 -9.00
C GLY A 49 2.70 0.90 -9.00
N GLY A 50 1.67 1.51 -9.58
CA GLY A 50 0.31 0.98 -9.57
C GLY A 50 -0.17 0.35 -10.86
N VAL A 51 0.63 0.29 -11.92
CA VAL A 51 0.15 -0.13 -13.25
C VAL A 51 -0.49 -1.53 -13.26
N ARG A 52 -0.10 -2.40 -12.36
CA ARG A 52 -0.70 -3.73 -12.26
C ARG A 52 -1.98 -3.76 -11.43
N PHE A 53 -2.31 -2.66 -10.75
CA PHE A 53 -3.40 -2.66 -9.77
C PHE A 53 -4.47 -1.61 -10.02
N TYR A 54 -4.27 -0.63 -10.90
CA TYR A 54 -5.26 0.42 -11.13
C TYR A 54 -6.62 -0.14 -11.56
N ASP A 55 -6.63 -1.11 -12.45
CA ASP A 55 -7.88 -1.77 -12.86
C ASP A 55 -8.52 -2.54 -11.70
N THR A 56 -7.71 -3.19 -10.87
CA THR A 56 -8.16 -3.87 -9.66
C THR A 56 -8.80 -2.89 -8.69
N PHE A 57 -8.18 -1.73 -8.47
CA PHE A 57 -8.73 -0.69 -7.59
C PHE A 57 -10.05 -0.17 -8.13
N LYS A 58 -10.11 0.14 -9.41
CA LYS A 58 -11.33 0.63 -10.04
C LYS A 58 -12.47 -0.38 -9.91
N HIS A 59 -12.21 -1.64 -10.22
CA HIS A 59 -13.21 -2.70 -10.13
C HIS A 59 -13.71 -2.89 -8.69
N HIS A 60 -12.79 -2.85 -7.72
CA HIS A 60 -13.13 -2.93 -6.31
C HIS A 60 -14.03 -1.76 -5.87
N ILE A 61 -13.68 -0.54 -6.25
CA ILE A 61 -14.43 0.66 -5.89
C ILE A 61 -15.80 0.69 -6.59
N ASP A 62 -15.84 0.34 -7.86
CA ASP A 62 -17.10 0.28 -8.63
C ASP A 62 -18.09 -0.75 -8.04
N ASN A 63 -17.59 -1.73 -7.30
CA ASN A 63 -18.40 -2.73 -6.59
C ASN A 63 -18.64 -2.41 -5.12
N GLY A 64 -18.40 -1.18 -4.70
CA GLY A 64 -18.74 -0.70 -3.35
C GLY A 64 -17.60 -0.73 -2.34
N GLY A 65 -16.40 -1.14 -2.74
CA GLY A 65 -15.21 -1.13 -1.90
C GLY A 65 -14.57 0.24 -1.81
N ASN A 66 -13.53 0.34 -0.99
CA ASN A 66 -12.79 1.58 -0.80
C ASN A 66 -11.29 1.36 -1.04
N CYS A 67 -10.61 2.44 -1.41
CA CYS A 67 -9.15 2.47 -1.49
C CYS A 67 -8.68 3.80 -0.90
N VAL A 68 -7.69 3.74 0.00
CA VAL A 68 -7.15 4.91 0.70
C VAL A 68 -5.64 4.91 0.54
N ALA A 69 -5.09 6.01 0.08
CA ALA A 69 -3.65 6.17 -0.10
C ALA A 69 -3.13 7.36 0.71
N PHE A 70 -2.06 7.10 1.48
CA PHE A 70 -1.27 8.14 2.13
C PHE A 70 0.08 8.21 1.42
N LEU A 71 0.35 9.32 0.77
CA LEU A 71 1.55 9.51 -0.04
C LEU A 71 2.40 10.65 0.52
N GLY A 72 3.71 10.49 0.45
CA GLY A 72 4.64 11.54 0.83
C GLY A 72 4.62 12.68 -0.19
N GLY A 73 4.63 13.91 0.31
CA GLY A 73 4.75 15.11 -0.49
C GLY A 73 5.75 16.07 0.13
N SER A 74 6.35 16.90 -0.70
CA SER A 74 7.24 17.96 -0.25
C SER A 74 7.27 19.07 -1.28
N THR A 75 7.35 20.30 -0.78
CA THR A 75 7.49 21.47 -1.64
C THR A 75 8.89 21.56 -2.28
N SER A 76 9.90 20.96 -1.64
CA SER A 76 11.29 21.00 -2.09
C SER A 76 11.71 19.77 -2.88
N GLN A 77 10.99 18.64 -2.73
CA GLN A 77 11.29 17.39 -3.42
C GLN A 77 9.98 16.78 -3.91
N ARG A 78 9.94 16.35 -5.15
CA ARG A 78 8.78 15.68 -5.73
C ARG A 78 8.78 14.22 -5.31
N LEU A 79 8.33 13.93 -4.09
CA LEU A 79 8.29 12.58 -3.55
C LEU A 79 7.20 11.74 -4.20
N SER A 80 6.09 12.36 -4.59
CA SER A 80 5.03 11.69 -5.32
C SER A 80 4.77 12.42 -6.62
N SER A 81 4.70 11.69 -7.73
CA SER A 81 4.42 12.29 -9.02
C SER A 81 2.94 12.67 -9.12
N GLN A 82 2.67 13.78 -9.79
CA GLN A 82 1.32 14.22 -10.07
C GLN A 82 0.50 13.12 -10.78
N GLN A 83 1.14 12.40 -11.68
CA GLN A 83 0.50 11.38 -12.48
C GLN A 83 -0.08 10.23 -11.64
N VAL A 84 0.60 9.76 -10.59
CA VAL A 84 0.07 8.71 -9.72
C VAL A 84 -1.11 9.21 -8.91
N VAL A 85 -1.04 10.44 -8.42
CA VAL A 85 -2.15 11.04 -7.67
C VAL A 85 -3.40 11.16 -8.57
N GLU A 86 -3.23 11.69 -9.77
CA GLU A 86 -4.33 11.81 -10.74
C GLU A 86 -4.93 10.45 -11.08
N GLN A 87 -4.10 9.43 -11.30
CA GLN A 87 -4.58 8.09 -11.63
C GLN A 87 -5.33 7.45 -10.46
N LEU A 88 -4.83 7.59 -9.24
CA LEU A 88 -5.53 7.07 -8.07
C LEU A 88 -6.88 7.77 -7.86
N LEU A 89 -6.93 9.08 -8.03
CA LEU A 89 -8.19 9.82 -7.96
C LEU A 89 -9.17 9.39 -9.07
N GLU A 90 -8.67 9.18 -10.27
CA GLU A 90 -9.50 8.77 -11.41
C GLU A 90 -10.17 7.41 -11.17
N VAL A 91 -9.47 6.46 -10.56
CA VAL A 91 -10.07 5.15 -10.22
C VAL A 91 -10.96 5.20 -8.98
N GLY A 92 -11.01 6.33 -8.29
CA GLY A 92 -11.91 6.55 -7.14
C GLY A 92 -11.26 6.40 -5.78
N CYS A 93 -9.93 6.28 -5.69
CA CYS A 93 -9.23 6.23 -4.41
C CYS A 93 -9.31 7.59 -3.71
N ARG A 94 -9.38 7.54 -2.38
CA ARG A 94 -9.11 8.73 -1.56
C ARG A 94 -7.62 8.85 -1.37
N VAL A 95 -7.07 10.01 -1.69
CA VAL A 95 -5.62 10.25 -1.64
C VAL A 95 -5.33 11.36 -0.65
N PHE A 96 -4.45 11.07 0.30
CA PHE A 96 -3.96 12.03 1.29
C PHE A 96 -2.48 12.23 1.09
N VAL A 97 -2.06 13.46 0.90
CA VAL A 97 -0.64 13.82 0.75
C VAL A 97 -0.15 14.39 2.07
N ILE A 98 0.86 13.76 2.65
CA ILE A 98 1.50 14.21 3.88
C ILE A 98 2.71 15.04 3.49
N ASN A 99 2.61 16.35 3.75
CA ASN A 99 3.66 17.30 3.40
C ASN A 99 4.25 17.88 4.68
N ARG A 100 5.52 17.94 4.85
CA ARG A 100 6.13 18.64 5.75
C ARG A 100 7.21 18.34 6.59
N LYS A 101 7.39 18.83 7.76
CA LYS A 101 8.52 18.78 8.68
C LYS A 101 9.05 17.38 8.94
N ARG A 102 8.18 16.39 8.87
CA ARG A 102 8.57 14.99 8.95
C ARG A 102 8.33 14.31 7.61
N LEU A 103 9.34 13.63 7.12
CA LEU A 103 9.25 12.85 5.90
C LEU A 103 8.44 11.57 6.15
N LEU A 104 7.37 11.39 5.39
CA LEU A 104 6.72 10.08 5.33
C LEU A 104 7.65 9.12 4.59
N HIS A 105 8.20 8.14 5.30
CA HIS A 105 9.14 7.18 4.74
C HIS A 105 8.68 5.73 4.91
N ALA A 106 7.54 5.52 5.53
CA ALA A 106 6.93 4.20 5.69
C ALA A 106 6.43 3.66 4.36
N LYS A 107 6.49 2.35 4.18
CA LYS A 107 5.93 1.64 3.05
C LYS A 107 5.12 0.48 3.61
N CYS A 108 3.82 0.67 3.66
CA CYS A 108 2.88 -0.32 4.18
C CYS A 108 1.68 -0.40 3.26
N TYR A 109 1.24 -1.61 3.01
CA TYR A 109 0.14 -1.88 2.10
C TYR A 109 -0.76 -2.94 2.73
N GLY A 110 -2.02 -2.96 2.37
CA GLY A 110 -2.87 -4.05 2.84
C GLY A 110 -4.34 -3.90 2.54
N HIS A 111 -5.11 -4.72 3.24
CA HIS A 111 -6.55 -4.83 3.05
C HIS A 111 -7.22 -5.03 4.42
N SER A 112 -8.36 -4.42 4.61
CA SER A 112 -9.20 -4.61 5.78
C SER A 112 -10.62 -4.92 5.36
N SER A 113 -11.20 -5.98 5.93
CA SER A 113 -12.59 -6.33 5.75
C SER A 113 -13.15 -6.94 7.04
N GLN A 114 -14.44 -7.28 7.05
CA GLN A 114 -15.03 -7.98 8.19
C GLN A 114 -14.43 -9.36 8.40
N LYS A 115 -13.84 -9.96 7.38
CA LYS A 115 -13.20 -11.26 7.45
C LYS A 115 -11.81 -11.22 8.07
N GLY A 116 -11.21 -10.04 8.16
CA GLY A 116 -9.88 -9.84 8.74
C GLY A 116 -9.06 -8.83 7.98
N GLU A 117 -7.83 -8.63 8.44
CA GLU A 117 -6.92 -7.66 7.87
C GLU A 117 -5.61 -8.32 7.43
N SER A 118 -5.00 -7.78 6.38
CA SER A 118 -3.66 -8.14 5.95
C SER A 118 -2.76 -6.92 5.97
N LEU A 119 -1.46 -7.15 6.14
CA LEU A 119 -0.44 -6.10 6.18
C LEU A 119 0.80 -6.55 5.46
N VAL A 120 1.26 -5.74 4.53
CA VAL A 120 2.56 -5.90 3.87
C VAL A 120 3.45 -4.74 4.31
N ILE A 121 4.59 -5.06 4.91
CA ILE A 121 5.62 -4.09 5.25
C ILE A 121 6.78 -4.31 4.30
N SER A 122 7.27 -3.24 3.68
CA SER A 122 8.32 -3.36 2.67
C SER A 122 9.29 -2.19 2.74
N SER A 123 10.49 -2.40 2.23
CA SER A 123 11.39 -1.31 1.88
C SER A 123 11.02 -0.69 0.52
N GLY A 124 10.19 -1.38 -0.27
CA GLY A 124 9.77 -0.95 -1.60
C GLY A 124 8.67 0.09 -1.60
N ASN A 125 8.94 1.22 -2.24
CA ASN A 125 7.95 2.26 -2.47
C ASN A 125 6.94 1.87 -3.56
N PHE A 126 5.82 2.59 -3.60
CA PHE A 126 4.81 2.46 -4.66
C PHE A 126 5.33 3.10 -5.95
N THR A 127 6.36 2.49 -6.51
CA THR A 127 7.07 2.91 -7.72
C THR A 127 7.39 1.70 -8.57
N GLY A 128 7.66 1.90 -9.86
CA GLY A 128 8.12 0.81 -10.72
C GLY A 128 9.35 0.10 -10.17
N PRO A 129 10.44 0.84 -9.84
CA PRO A 129 11.62 0.23 -9.22
C PRO A 129 11.34 -0.49 -7.91
N GLY A 130 10.51 0.07 -7.03
CA GLY A 130 10.14 -0.55 -5.74
C GLY A 130 9.39 -1.86 -5.92
N MET A 131 8.56 -1.95 -6.96
CA MET A 131 7.74 -3.13 -7.22
C MET A 131 8.51 -4.28 -7.89
N SER A 132 9.47 -4.00 -8.76
CA SER A 132 10.03 -5.04 -9.62
C SER A 132 11.51 -4.95 -9.94
N GLN A 133 12.20 -3.85 -9.69
CA GLN A 133 13.58 -3.66 -10.12
C GLN A 133 14.59 -3.67 -8.99
N ASN A 134 14.29 -2.96 -7.90
CA ASN A 134 15.20 -2.87 -6.76
C ASN A 134 15.23 -4.17 -5.96
N ILE A 135 16.33 -4.41 -5.27
CA ILE A 135 16.38 -5.44 -4.24
C ILE A 135 15.71 -4.90 -2.99
N GLU A 136 14.55 -5.45 -2.65
CA GLU A 136 13.73 -4.95 -1.54
C GLU A 136 13.38 -6.08 -0.58
N ALA A 137 13.29 -5.74 0.71
CA ALA A 137 12.80 -6.67 1.74
C ALA A 137 11.32 -6.42 1.99
N SER A 138 10.55 -7.50 2.05
CA SER A 138 9.10 -7.42 2.26
C SER A 138 8.62 -8.52 3.20
N LEU A 139 7.63 -8.18 4.03
CA LEU A 139 6.99 -9.08 4.98
C LEU A 139 5.48 -9.01 4.78
N PHE A 140 4.85 -10.16 4.56
CA PHE A 140 3.40 -10.30 4.45
C PHE A 140 2.87 -10.94 5.73
N LEU A 141 1.93 -10.25 6.38
CA LEU A 141 1.21 -10.72 7.55
C LEU A 141 -0.26 -10.94 7.19
N GLU A 142 -0.73 -12.16 7.38
CA GLU A 142 -2.11 -12.53 7.15
C GLU A 142 -2.94 -12.33 8.41
N GLU A 143 -4.24 -12.57 8.33
CA GLU A 143 -5.24 -12.23 9.32
C GLU A 143 -4.86 -12.62 10.76
N ASP A 144 -4.43 -13.86 10.98
CA ASP A 144 -4.10 -14.36 12.30
C ASP A 144 -2.94 -13.60 12.94
N HIS A 145 -1.89 -13.34 12.15
CA HIS A 145 -0.70 -12.65 12.62
C HIS A 145 -0.96 -11.17 12.85
N VAL A 146 -1.77 -10.55 12.00
CA VAL A 146 -2.19 -9.16 12.18
C VAL A 146 -2.99 -9.01 13.47
N HIS A 147 -3.91 -9.95 13.71
CA HIS A 147 -4.73 -9.97 14.93
C HIS A 147 -3.85 -10.16 16.19
N GLN A 148 -2.93 -11.12 16.15
CA GLN A 148 -2.00 -11.37 17.27
C GLN A 148 -1.13 -10.15 17.59
N MET A 149 -0.74 -9.40 16.59
CA MET A 149 0.04 -8.18 16.77
C MET A 149 -0.78 -7.01 17.31
N GLY A 150 -2.11 -7.13 17.31
CA GLY A 150 -2.98 -6.04 17.73
C GLY A 150 -3.05 -4.90 16.72
N PHE A 151 -2.73 -5.15 15.46
CA PHE A 151 -2.75 -4.14 14.42
C PHE A 151 -4.17 -3.91 13.88
N SER A 152 -4.49 -2.64 13.60
CA SER A 152 -5.72 -2.26 12.94
C SER A 152 -5.45 -1.13 11.95
N TRP A 153 -5.83 -1.32 10.69
CA TRP A 153 -5.73 -0.27 9.67
C TRP A 153 -6.54 0.97 10.05
N GLN A 154 -7.72 0.78 10.63
CA GLN A 154 -8.55 1.90 11.07
C GLN A 154 -7.85 2.72 12.14
N ASN A 155 -7.24 2.07 13.13
CA ASN A 155 -6.49 2.77 14.17
C ASN A 155 -5.27 3.49 13.63
N LEU A 156 -4.57 2.87 12.69
CA LEU A 156 -3.40 3.49 12.06
C LEU A 156 -3.79 4.75 11.30
N THR A 157 -4.84 4.68 10.47
CA THR A 157 -5.29 5.84 9.69
C THR A 157 -5.88 6.93 10.58
N ASP A 158 -6.65 6.56 11.60
CA ASP A 158 -7.16 7.52 12.59
C ASP A 158 -6.01 8.26 13.28
N ASN A 159 -4.93 7.54 13.62
CA ASN A 159 -3.78 8.14 14.26
C ASN A 159 -3.00 9.08 13.33
N PHE A 160 -2.98 8.85 12.02
CA PHE A 160 -2.43 9.83 11.08
C PHE A 160 -3.17 11.17 11.20
N PHE A 161 -4.50 11.14 11.24
CA PHE A 161 -5.30 12.36 11.30
C PHE A 161 -5.21 13.07 12.66
N LYS A 162 -4.81 12.37 13.71
CA LYS A 162 -4.61 12.97 15.04
C LYS A 162 -3.29 13.70 15.17
N GLN A 163 -2.36 13.47 14.24
CA GLN A 163 -1.08 14.17 14.26
C GLN A 163 -1.24 15.61 13.82
N ASN A 164 -0.39 16.48 14.36
CA ASN A 164 -0.32 17.88 13.96
C ASN A 164 0.58 18.03 12.73
N TRP A 165 0.25 17.30 11.68
CA TRP A 165 0.96 17.32 10.41
C TRP A 165 0.10 17.96 9.34
N ASP A 166 0.73 18.50 8.30
CA ASP A 166 0.01 19.01 7.14
C ASP A 166 -0.38 17.82 6.25
N ILE A 167 -1.66 17.50 6.27
CA ILE A 167 -2.24 16.41 5.46
C ILE A 167 -3.27 17.05 4.54
N TYR A 168 -3.10 16.83 3.23
CA TYR A 168 -3.97 17.35 2.19
C TYR A 168 -4.67 16.19 1.46
N GLU A 169 -5.97 16.30 1.35
CA GLU A 169 -6.76 15.37 0.57
C GLU A 169 -6.85 15.82 -0.89
#